data_b4190cb7d3d84ca883e60ebdc2e86221
#
_entry.id   b4190cb7d3d84ca883e60ebdc2e86221
#
_cell.length_a   1.000
_cell.length_b   1.000
_cell.length_c   1.000
_cell.angle_alpha   90.00
_cell.angle_beta   90.00
_cell.angle_gamma   90.00
#
_symmetry.space_group_name_H-M   'P 1'
#
loop_
_entity.id
_entity.type
_entity.pdbx_description
1 polymer ?
#
loop_
_entity_poly.entity_id
_entity_poly.type
_entity_poly.pdbx_seq_one_letter_code
_entity_poly.pdbx_strand_id
1 'polypeptide(L)'
;MKLIVAITGATGAPLAVRLLEALKHIPNVETHLVMSRWAKTTIEHETEYSARDVAVLADVCHNASDQAATISSGSFKTDGMIIIPCSMKTLAGIRTGYAEGLIGRAADVVMKENRKLVLVPREMPLSTVHLENMLALAQKGVAMVPPMPAWYNHPKSVTDIENHIVTRVLDQFDLDSPFAKRWQGIHAK
;
A
#
# COMPACT_ATOMS: atom_id res chain seq x y z
N MET A 1 -5.77 -5.53 14.92
CA MET A 1 -5.60 -4.39 14.01
C MET A 1 -6.36 -4.67 12.72
N LYS A 2 -7.01 -3.66 12.13
CA LYS A 2 -7.82 -3.81 10.91
C LYS A 2 -7.28 -2.86 9.84
N LEU A 3 -6.68 -3.40 8.77
CA LEU A 3 -6.00 -2.63 7.74
C LEU A 3 -6.69 -2.77 6.38
N ILE A 4 -6.87 -1.65 5.70
CA ILE A 4 -7.27 -1.63 4.28
C ILE A 4 -6.00 -1.69 3.43
N VAL A 5 -5.94 -2.64 2.51
CA VAL A 5 -4.89 -2.71 1.49
C VAL A 5 -5.52 -2.47 0.13
N ALA A 6 -5.06 -1.45 -0.58
CA ALA A 6 -5.52 -1.17 -1.93
C ALA A 6 -4.37 -1.35 -2.94
N ILE A 7 -4.70 -1.97 -4.08
CA ILE A 7 -3.77 -2.16 -5.18
C ILE A 7 -4.26 -1.37 -6.39
N THR A 8 -3.42 -0.50 -6.93
CA THR A 8 -3.74 0.28 -8.13
C THR A 8 -2.90 -0.19 -9.33
N GLY A 9 -3.16 0.38 -10.51
CA GLY A 9 -2.59 -0.11 -11.76
C GLY A 9 -1.18 0.42 -12.08
N ALA A 10 -0.41 0.92 -11.11
CA ALA A 10 1.00 1.21 -11.32
C ALA A 10 1.81 -0.11 -11.28
N THR A 11 2.99 -0.14 -11.92
CA THR A 11 3.92 -1.27 -11.77
C THR A 11 4.40 -1.40 -10.32
N GLY A 12 4.74 -2.60 -9.90
CA GLY A 12 5.11 -2.93 -8.51
C GLY A 12 4.09 -3.86 -7.83
N ALA A 13 3.27 -4.58 -8.61
CA ALA A 13 2.37 -5.61 -8.09
C ALA A 13 3.07 -6.64 -7.18
N PRO A 14 4.34 -7.06 -7.42
CA PRO A 14 5.06 -7.94 -6.51
C PRO A 14 5.13 -7.41 -5.06
N LEU A 15 5.26 -6.08 -4.88
CA LEU A 15 5.27 -5.48 -3.55
C LEU A 15 3.94 -5.66 -2.80
N ALA A 16 2.82 -5.58 -3.53
CA ALA A 16 1.50 -5.79 -2.94
C ALA A 16 1.29 -7.25 -2.52
N VAL A 17 1.70 -8.19 -3.36
CA VAL A 17 1.66 -9.62 -3.03
C VAL A 17 2.51 -9.88 -1.78
N ARG A 18 3.75 -9.40 -1.77
CA ARG A 18 4.67 -9.57 -0.65
C ARG A 18 4.14 -8.94 0.65
N LEU A 19 3.47 -7.77 0.56
CA LEU A 19 2.83 -7.14 1.72
C LEU A 19 1.71 -8.02 2.27
N LEU A 20 0.82 -8.54 1.42
CA LEU A 20 -0.28 -9.40 1.85
C LEU A 20 0.23 -10.73 2.45
N GLU A 21 1.27 -11.33 1.86
CA GLU A 21 1.95 -12.49 2.44
C GLU A 21 2.50 -12.19 3.83
N ALA A 22 3.16 -11.04 4.00
CA ALA A 22 3.69 -10.63 5.30
C ALA A 22 2.57 -10.44 6.34
N LEU A 23 1.51 -9.70 5.98
CA LEU A 23 0.37 -9.44 6.86
C LEU A 23 -0.34 -10.72 7.32
N LYS A 24 -0.44 -11.72 6.45
CA LYS A 24 -1.03 -13.02 6.76
C LYS A 24 -0.29 -13.76 7.89
N HIS A 25 1.01 -13.49 8.08
CA HIS A 25 1.83 -14.10 9.13
C HIS A 25 1.87 -13.26 10.42
N ILE A 26 1.32 -12.04 10.42
CA ILE A 26 1.29 -11.17 11.59
C ILE A 26 0.00 -11.43 12.37
N PRO A 27 0.07 -11.88 13.64
CA PRO A 27 -1.12 -12.19 14.41
C PRO A 27 -1.98 -10.95 14.68
N ASN A 28 -3.28 -11.15 14.80
CA ASN A 28 -4.25 -10.10 15.15
C ASN A 28 -4.34 -8.94 14.13
N VAL A 29 -3.99 -9.18 12.87
CA VAL A 29 -4.21 -8.26 11.75
C VAL A 29 -5.30 -8.85 10.87
N GLU A 30 -6.38 -8.07 10.65
CA GLU A 30 -7.45 -8.35 9.69
C GLU A 30 -7.27 -7.46 8.49
N THR A 31 -7.20 -8.03 7.29
CA THR A 31 -6.91 -7.34 6.05
C THR A 31 -8.14 -7.19 5.16
N HIS A 32 -8.43 -5.96 4.71
CA HIS A 32 -9.50 -5.63 3.77
C HIS A 32 -8.89 -5.20 2.44
N LEU A 33 -8.91 -6.07 1.44
CA LEU A 33 -8.30 -5.84 0.13
C LEU A 33 -9.28 -5.19 -0.85
N VAL A 34 -8.79 -4.22 -1.61
CA VAL A 34 -9.47 -3.65 -2.80
C VAL A 34 -8.48 -3.58 -3.95
N MET A 35 -8.83 -4.18 -5.08
CA MET A 35 -8.01 -4.13 -6.30
C MET A 35 -8.72 -3.33 -7.38
N SER A 36 -8.06 -2.31 -7.94
CA SER A 36 -8.60 -1.61 -9.12
C SER A 36 -8.64 -2.55 -10.34
N ARG A 37 -9.41 -2.15 -11.38
CA ARG A 37 -9.44 -2.91 -12.63
C ARG A 37 -8.03 -3.12 -13.21
N TRP A 38 -7.24 -2.05 -13.28
CA TRP A 38 -5.87 -2.12 -13.81
C TRP A 38 -4.91 -2.86 -12.89
N ALA A 39 -5.13 -2.85 -11.57
CA ALA A 39 -4.33 -3.66 -10.65
C ALA A 39 -4.39 -5.15 -10.98
N LYS A 40 -5.58 -5.67 -11.32
CA LYS A 40 -5.74 -7.08 -11.69
C LYS A 40 -4.90 -7.44 -12.93
N THR A 41 -4.95 -6.60 -13.96
CA THR A 41 -4.13 -6.78 -15.16
C THR A 41 -2.63 -6.71 -14.86
N THR A 42 -2.21 -5.76 -14.01
CA THR A 42 -0.80 -5.58 -13.63
C THR A 42 -0.29 -6.77 -12.81
N ILE A 43 -1.11 -7.30 -11.88
CA ILE A 43 -0.77 -8.51 -11.11
C ILE A 43 -0.49 -9.68 -12.04
N GLU A 44 -1.39 -9.96 -12.98
CA GLU A 44 -1.26 -11.09 -13.92
C GLU A 44 -0.10 -10.91 -14.90
N HIS A 45 0.33 -9.67 -15.15
CA HIS A 45 1.46 -9.36 -16.03
C HIS A 45 2.82 -9.42 -15.32
N GLU A 46 2.88 -9.00 -14.07
CA GLU A 46 4.14 -8.81 -13.33
C GLU A 46 4.46 -9.98 -12.38
N THR A 47 3.50 -10.88 -12.12
CA THR A 47 3.64 -11.98 -11.17
C THR A 47 3.06 -13.28 -11.73
N GLU A 48 3.35 -14.39 -11.08
CA GLU A 48 2.72 -15.69 -11.37
C GLU A 48 1.32 -15.82 -10.74
N TYR A 49 0.83 -14.79 -10.04
CA TYR A 49 -0.46 -14.81 -9.36
C TYR A 49 -1.58 -14.31 -10.29
N SER A 50 -2.73 -14.97 -10.27
CA SER A 50 -3.97 -14.37 -10.75
C SER A 50 -4.52 -13.36 -9.73
N ALA A 51 -5.40 -12.48 -10.16
CA ALA A 51 -6.12 -11.58 -9.24
C ALA A 51 -6.90 -12.34 -8.16
N ARG A 52 -7.34 -13.58 -8.47
CA ARG A 52 -8.04 -14.46 -7.51
C ARG A 52 -7.08 -15.01 -6.44
N ASP A 53 -5.87 -15.37 -6.83
CA ASP A 53 -4.85 -15.87 -5.88
C ASP A 53 -4.46 -14.76 -4.90
N VAL A 54 -4.33 -13.52 -5.38
CA VAL A 54 -4.07 -12.37 -4.51
C VAL A 54 -5.25 -12.08 -3.57
N ALA A 55 -6.49 -12.26 -4.05
CA ALA A 55 -7.68 -12.04 -3.23
C ALA A 55 -7.74 -12.97 -2.00
N VAL A 56 -7.26 -14.21 -2.11
CA VAL A 56 -7.26 -15.18 -0.99
C VAL A 56 -6.11 -15.00 0.00
N LEU A 57 -5.20 -14.06 -0.25
CA LEU A 57 -4.19 -13.65 0.72
C LEU A 57 -4.75 -12.72 1.79
N ALA A 58 -5.89 -12.06 1.52
CA ALA A 58 -6.56 -11.16 2.45
C ALA A 58 -7.75 -11.85 3.13
N ASP A 59 -8.14 -11.37 4.32
CA ASP A 59 -9.29 -11.90 5.06
C ASP A 59 -10.62 -11.52 4.39
N VAL A 60 -10.71 -10.30 3.87
CA VAL A 60 -11.88 -9.79 3.15
C VAL A 60 -11.44 -9.12 1.86
N CYS A 61 -12.06 -9.46 0.73
CA CYS A 61 -11.83 -8.80 -0.55
C CYS A 61 -13.10 -8.07 -1.01
N HIS A 62 -12.98 -6.77 -1.26
CA HIS A 62 -14.08 -5.91 -1.72
C HIS A 62 -14.02 -5.67 -3.23
N ASN A 63 -15.19 -5.53 -3.85
CA ASN A 63 -15.26 -5.07 -5.23
C ASN A 63 -14.97 -3.55 -5.31
N ALA A 64 -14.04 -3.14 -6.17
CA ALA A 64 -13.65 -1.74 -6.32
C ALA A 64 -14.78 -0.79 -6.78
N SER A 65 -15.86 -1.32 -7.36
CA SER A 65 -17.05 -0.55 -7.75
C SER A 65 -18.13 -0.49 -6.67
N ASP A 66 -17.97 -1.26 -5.57
CA ASP A 66 -18.97 -1.33 -4.51
C ASP A 66 -18.82 -0.17 -3.51
N GLN A 67 -19.54 0.91 -3.74
CA GLN A 67 -19.59 2.08 -2.85
C GLN A 67 -20.39 1.82 -1.55
N ALA A 68 -21.08 0.69 -1.43
CA ALA A 68 -21.82 0.28 -0.23
C ALA A 68 -20.99 -0.63 0.70
N ALA A 69 -19.76 -0.99 0.30
CA ALA A 69 -18.87 -1.81 1.12
C ALA A 69 -18.58 -1.15 2.49
N THR A 70 -18.35 -1.94 3.53
CA THR A 70 -18.15 -1.48 4.90
C THR A 70 -17.06 -0.41 5.03
N ILE A 71 -15.97 -0.55 4.27
CA ILE A 71 -14.82 0.39 4.29
C ILE A 71 -15.13 1.75 3.65
N SER A 72 -16.30 1.93 3.04
CA SER A 72 -16.78 3.24 2.53
C SER A 72 -17.34 4.14 3.63
N SER A 73 -17.51 3.62 4.85
CA SER A 73 -18.10 4.32 5.97
C SER A 73 -17.10 4.58 7.10
N GLY A 74 -17.09 5.80 7.65
CA GLY A 74 -16.26 6.15 8.82
C GLY A 74 -16.68 5.43 10.10
N SER A 75 -17.93 4.95 10.19
CA SER A 75 -18.41 4.16 11.33
C SER A 75 -17.81 2.76 11.39
N PHE A 76 -17.35 2.22 10.27
CA PHE A 76 -16.56 1.01 10.25
C PHE A 76 -15.11 1.33 10.64
N LYS A 77 -14.74 0.94 11.85
CA LYS A 77 -13.43 1.28 12.41
C LYS A 77 -12.32 0.45 11.77
N THR A 78 -11.34 1.14 11.18
CA THR A 78 -10.08 0.57 10.70
C THR A 78 -8.92 1.34 11.31
N ASP A 79 -7.76 0.73 11.43
CA ASP A 79 -6.56 1.36 11.98
C ASP A 79 -5.81 2.19 10.92
N GLY A 80 -6.11 1.95 9.65
CA GLY A 80 -5.57 2.73 8.54
C GLY A 80 -5.66 2.03 7.21
N MET A 81 -4.97 2.61 6.23
CA MET A 81 -4.96 2.13 4.83
C MET A 81 -3.57 2.23 4.22
N ILE A 82 -3.23 1.23 3.43
CA ILE A 82 -2.02 1.16 2.60
C ILE A 82 -2.45 1.08 1.14
N ILE A 83 -1.90 1.95 0.28
CA ILE A 83 -2.09 1.85 -1.17
C ILE A 83 -0.76 1.49 -1.81
N ILE A 84 -0.64 0.27 -2.31
CA ILE A 84 0.60 -0.31 -2.82
C ILE A 84 0.37 -1.20 -4.06
N PRO A 85 0.97 -0.91 -5.20
CA PRO A 85 1.52 0.39 -5.56
C PRO A 85 0.41 1.45 -5.68
N CYS A 86 0.76 2.72 -5.49
CA CYS A 86 -0.14 3.85 -5.69
C CYS A 86 0.17 4.55 -7.01
N SER A 87 -0.77 4.55 -7.95
CA SER A 87 -0.62 5.30 -9.20
C SER A 87 -0.77 6.81 -8.96
N MET A 88 -0.13 7.63 -9.81
CA MET A 88 -0.26 9.08 -9.72
C MET A 88 -1.69 9.57 -9.95
N LYS A 89 -2.50 8.86 -10.75
CA LYS A 89 -3.94 9.13 -10.87
C LYS A 89 -4.63 9.00 -9.50
N THR A 90 -4.40 7.91 -8.81
CA THR A 90 -5.00 7.66 -7.48
C THR A 90 -4.52 8.69 -6.46
N LEU A 91 -3.23 8.96 -6.43
CA LEU A 91 -2.63 9.98 -5.56
C LEU A 91 -3.24 11.37 -5.81
N ALA A 92 -3.37 11.78 -7.06
CA ALA A 92 -4.00 13.04 -7.44
C ALA A 92 -5.48 13.10 -7.01
N GLY A 93 -6.23 12.01 -7.19
CA GLY A 93 -7.62 11.93 -6.73
C GLY A 93 -7.74 12.09 -5.23
N ILE A 94 -6.90 11.43 -4.43
CA ILE A 94 -6.86 11.57 -2.97
C ILE A 94 -6.50 13.01 -2.58
N ARG A 95 -5.53 13.64 -3.26
CA ARG A 95 -5.11 15.03 -3.00
C ARG A 95 -6.26 16.02 -3.19
N THR A 96 -7.11 15.80 -4.18
CA THR A 96 -8.21 16.71 -4.52
C THR A 96 -9.54 16.34 -3.85
N GLY A 97 -9.61 15.21 -3.13
CA GLY A 97 -10.86 14.71 -2.56
C GLY A 97 -11.79 14.08 -3.61
N TYR A 98 -11.27 13.78 -4.81
CA TYR A 98 -12.04 13.09 -5.85
C TYR A 98 -12.12 11.59 -5.55
N ALA A 99 -13.16 11.22 -4.80
CA ALA A 99 -13.34 9.88 -4.24
C ALA A 99 -14.07 8.93 -5.21
N GLU A 100 -13.61 8.84 -6.47
CA GLU A 100 -14.15 7.90 -7.45
C GLU A 100 -13.79 6.45 -7.06
N GLY A 101 -14.80 5.59 -7.04
CA GLY A 101 -14.66 4.17 -6.68
C GLY A 101 -14.30 3.94 -5.21
N LEU A 102 -14.29 2.68 -4.83
CA LEU A 102 -14.13 2.31 -3.42
C LEU A 102 -12.73 2.67 -2.87
N ILE A 103 -11.67 2.60 -3.68
CA ILE A 103 -10.31 2.95 -3.24
C ILE A 103 -10.22 4.43 -2.85
N GLY A 104 -10.71 5.31 -3.73
CA GLY A 104 -10.73 6.76 -3.45
C GLY A 104 -11.62 7.08 -2.24
N ARG A 105 -12.79 6.45 -2.16
CA ARG A 105 -13.72 6.65 -1.04
C ARG A 105 -13.13 6.16 0.29
N ALA A 106 -12.52 4.99 0.33
CA ALA A 106 -11.89 4.48 1.55
C ALA A 106 -10.74 5.37 2.02
N ALA A 107 -9.91 5.88 1.08
CA ALA A 107 -8.84 6.82 1.40
C ALA A 107 -9.40 8.15 1.97
N ASP A 108 -10.46 8.70 1.38
CA ASP A 108 -11.17 9.88 1.88
C ASP A 108 -11.69 9.66 3.30
N VAL A 109 -12.30 8.49 3.56
CA VAL A 109 -12.77 8.11 4.90
C VAL A 109 -11.61 8.04 5.89
N VAL A 110 -10.54 7.37 5.55
CA VAL A 110 -9.35 7.22 6.41
C VAL A 110 -8.78 8.59 6.77
N MET A 111 -8.68 9.51 5.80
CA MET A 111 -8.17 10.86 6.03
C MET A 111 -9.10 11.70 6.90
N LYS A 112 -10.43 11.72 6.63
CA LYS A 112 -11.36 12.52 7.40
C LYS A 112 -11.55 12.04 8.84
N GLU A 113 -11.31 10.76 9.10
CA GLU A 113 -11.34 10.16 10.43
C GLU A 113 -9.95 10.26 11.14
N ASN A 114 -8.98 10.96 10.56
CA ASN A 114 -7.61 11.11 11.06
C ASN A 114 -6.90 9.75 11.31
N ARG A 115 -7.21 8.75 10.50
CA ARG A 115 -6.54 7.44 10.54
C ARG A 115 -5.33 7.46 9.64
N LYS A 116 -4.37 6.57 9.89
CA LYS A 116 -3.12 6.52 9.14
C LYS A 116 -3.35 6.10 7.69
N LEU A 117 -2.87 6.90 6.75
CA LEU A 117 -2.81 6.58 5.33
C LEU A 117 -1.36 6.48 4.89
N VAL A 118 -1.00 5.36 4.26
CA VAL A 118 0.32 5.11 3.68
C VAL A 118 0.17 4.95 2.18
N LEU A 119 0.91 5.76 1.43
CA LEU A 119 0.96 5.65 -0.03
C LEU A 119 2.34 5.19 -0.46
N VAL A 120 2.38 4.20 -1.36
CA VAL A 120 3.59 3.70 -2.03
C VAL A 120 3.56 4.14 -3.49
N PRO A 121 3.80 5.45 -3.76
CA PRO A 121 3.67 6.00 -5.10
C PRO A 121 4.78 5.49 -6.00
N ARG A 122 4.42 5.05 -7.20
CA ARG A 122 5.39 4.56 -8.19
C ARG A 122 5.22 5.30 -9.50
N GLU A 123 6.22 6.12 -9.82
CA GLU A 123 6.37 6.84 -11.08
C GLU A 123 7.83 7.26 -11.28
N MET A 124 8.31 7.28 -12.52
CA MET A 124 9.65 7.74 -12.87
C MET A 124 9.71 8.16 -14.36
N PRO A 125 10.15 9.37 -14.71
CA PRO A 125 10.46 10.49 -13.80
C PRO A 125 9.22 11.11 -13.16
N LEU A 126 9.40 11.89 -12.09
CA LEU A 126 8.33 12.66 -11.47
C LEU A 126 8.17 14.03 -12.13
N SER A 127 6.94 14.43 -12.44
CA SER A 127 6.61 15.81 -12.86
C SER A 127 6.44 16.72 -11.64
N THR A 128 6.44 18.03 -11.87
CA THR A 128 6.14 19.02 -10.83
C THR A 128 4.77 18.77 -10.19
N VAL A 129 3.76 18.43 -10.98
CA VAL A 129 2.41 18.12 -10.49
C VAL A 129 2.42 16.90 -9.54
N HIS A 130 3.20 15.86 -9.86
CA HIS A 130 3.37 14.70 -8.98
C HIS A 130 3.99 15.13 -7.64
N LEU A 131 5.06 15.91 -7.68
CA LEU A 131 5.77 16.38 -6.48
C LEU A 131 4.89 17.29 -5.61
N GLU A 132 4.15 18.22 -6.22
CA GLU A 132 3.21 19.11 -5.52
C GLU A 132 2.09 18.31 -4.82
N ASN A 133 1.51 17.33 -5.51
CA ASN A 133 0.48 16.46 -4.93
C ASN A 133 1.04 15.62 -3.76
N MET A 134 2.23 15.07 -3.91
CA MET A 134 2.90 14.32 -2.84
C MET A 134 3.20 15.20 -1.65
N LEU A 135 3.74 16.40 -1.86
CA LEU A 135 4.03 17.38 -0.80
C LEU A 135 2.76 17.75 -0.03
N ALA A 136 1.69 18.09 -0.76
CA ALA A 136 0.43 18.49 -0.13
C ALA A 136 -0.23 17.38 0.70
N LEU A 137 -0.08 16.12 0.31
CA LEU A 137 -0.54 14.98 1.09
C LEU A 137 0.37 14.71 2.29
N ALA A 138 1.68 14.80 2.12
CA ALA A 138 2.64 14.65 3.22
C ALA A 138 2.43 15.70 4.31
N GLN A 139 2.14 16.96 3.96
CA GLN A 139 1.77 18.03 4.90
C GLN A 139 0.49 17.75 5.70
N LYS A 140 -0.38 16.87 5.19
CA LYS A 140 -1.58 16.39 5.89
C LYS A 140 -1.33 15.12 6.72
N GLY A 141 -0.09 14.69 6.87
CA GLY A 141 0.27 13.52 7.66
C GLY A 141 0.18 12.18 6.92
N VAL A 142 -0.03 12.20 5.60
CA VAL A 142 0.01 10.97 4.80
C VAL A 142 1.46 10.52 4.68
N ALA A 143 1.73 9.26 5.03
CA ALA A 143 3.07 8.70 4.89
C ALA A 143 3.37 8.37 3.41
N MET A 144 4.38 9.03 2.85
CA MET A 144 4.89 8.77 1.50
C MET A 144 6.04 7.77 1.59
N VAL A 145 5.83 6.57 1.06
CA VAL A 145 6.82 5.48 1.05
C VAL A 145 7.10 5.04 -0.39
N PRO A 146 7.76 5.88 -1.21
CA PRO A 146 8.11 5.46 -2.57
C PRO A 146 8.99 4.21 -2.52
N PRO A 147 8.84 3.26 -3.45
CA PRO A 147 9.56 1.98 -3.42
C PRO A 147 11.02 2.16 -3.87
N MET A 148 11.81 2.84 -3.06
CA MET A 148 13.23 3.11 -3.31
C MET A 148 14.10 1.98 -2.76
N PRO A 149 14.97 1.36 -3.59
CA PRO A 149 15.90 0.34 -3.13
C PRO A 149 16.91 0.89 -2.12
N ALA A 150 17.32 0.05 -1.16
CA ALA A 150 18.40 0.34 -0.23
C ALA A 150 19.51 -0.71 -0.37
N TRP A 151 20.77 -0.27 -0.37
CA TRP A 151 21.93 -1.15 -0.57
C TRP A 151 22.73 -1.45 0.69
N TYR A 152 22.49 -0.69 1.77
CA TYR A 152 23.26 -0.82 3.02
C TYR A 152 23.09 -2.17 3.73
N ASN A 153 22.00 -2.90 3.43
CA ASN A 153 21.75 -4.25 3.96
C ASN A 153 22.20 -5.37 2.99
N HIS A 154 22.99 -5.03 1.94
CA HIS A 154 23.59 -5.94 0.98
C HIS A 154 22.59 -6.93 0.35
N PRO A 155 21.52 -6.44 -0.35
CA PRO A 155 20.54 -7.33 -0.99
C PRO A 155 21.22 -8.24 -2.02
N LYS A 156 20.79 -9.50 -2.07
CA LYS A 156 21.32 -10.53 -3.00
C LYS A 156 20.33 -10.85 -4.10
N SER A 157 19.10 -10.44 -3.96
CA SER A 157 18.00 -10.70 -4.88
C SER A 157 17.03 -9.51 -4.97
N VAL A 158 16.18 -9.50 -5.99
CA VAL A 158 15.07 -8.56 -6.08
C VAL A 158 14.12 -8.74 -4.88
N THR A 159 13.90 -9.98 -4.46
CA THR A 159 13.07 -10.30 -3.28
C THR A 159 13.61 -9.65 -1.99
N ASP A 160 14.92 -9.53 -1.83
CA ASP A 160 15.49 -8.81 -0.65
C ASP A 160 15.13 -7.32 -0.68
N ILE A 161 15.09 -6.72 -1.88
CA ILE A 161 14.68 -5.32 -2.07
C ILE A 161 13.18 -5.16 -1.77
N GLU A 162 12.34 -6.06 -2.27
CA GLU A 162 10.91 -6.08 -2.01
C GLU A 162 10.62 -6.23 -0.51
N ASN A 163 11.28 -7.17 0.15
CA ASN A 163 11.17 -7.39 1.59
C ASN A 163 11.54 -6.14 2.39
N HIS A 164 12.59 -5.43 1.99
CA HIS A 164 13.00 -4.19 2.64
C HIS A 164 11.91 -3.11 2.49
N ILE A 165 11.40 -2.90 1.27
CA ILE A 165 10.35 -1.90 0.99
C ILE A 165 9.08 -2.23 1.79
N VAL A 166 8.64 -3.49 1.77
CA VAL A 166 7.47 -3.94 2.53
C VAL A 166 7.67 -3.75 4.03
N THR A 167 8.86 -4.03 4.55
CA THR A 167 9.20 -3.76 5.96
C THR A 167 9.02 -2.27 6.28
N ARG A 168 9.49 -1.36 5.42
CA ARG A 168 9.33 0.09 5.65
C ARG A 168 7.86 0.55 5.62
N VAL A 169 7.02 -0.14 4.85
CA VAL A 169 5.57 0.09 4.83
C VAL A 169 4.94 -0.39 6.14
N LEU A 170 5.29 -1.60 6.60
CA LEU A 170 4.78 -2.17 7.86
C LEU A 170 5.22 -1.37 9.09
N ASP A 171 6.45 -0.83 9.08
CA ASP A 171 6.96 0.05 10.14
C ASP A 171 6.06 1.26 10.38
N GLN A 172 5.30 1.72 9.37
CA GLN A 172 4.37 2.83 9.53
C GLN A 172 3.19 2.47 10.46
N PHE A 173 2.94 1.19 10.68
CA PHE A 173 1.88 0.69 11.56
C PHE A 173 2.43 0.00 12.82
N ASP A 174 3.73 0.17 13.10
CA ASP A 174 4.42 -0.49 14.20
C ASP A 174 4.29 -2.02 14.16
N LEU A 175 4.22 -2.58 12.93
CA LEU A 175 4.15 -4.02 12.67
C LEU A 175 5.53 -4.56 12.35
N ASP A 176 5.92 -5.63 13.06
CA ASP A 176 7.18 -6.31 12.76
C ASP A 176 7.02 -7.20 11.52
N SER A 177 7.80 -6.86 10.49
CA SER A 177 7.85 -7.67 9.28
C SER A 177 8.59 -8.98 9.54
N PRO A 178 8.06 -10.14 9.10
CA PRO A 178 8.78 -11.41 9.17
C PRO A 178 10.06 -11.44 8.33
N PHE A 179 10.23 -10.46 7.43
CA PHE A 179 11.37 -10.34 6.51
C PHE A 179 12.37 -9.26 6.92
N ALA A 180 12.19 -8.62 8.09
CA ALA A 180 12.95 -7.44 8.47
C ALA A 180 14.46 -7.73 8.65
N LYS A 181 15.27 -7.03 7.85
CA LYS A 181 16.71 -6.88 8.08
C LYS A 181 16.97 -5.43 8.46
N ARG A 182 17.06 -5.15 9.78
CA ARG A 182 17.19 -3.79 10.28
C ARG A 182 18.64 -3.35 10.31
N TRP A 183 18.89 -2.09 10.03
CA TRP A 183 20.21 -1.47 10.16
C TRP A 183 20.66 -1.47 11.62
N GLN A 184 21.87 -1.99 11.85
CA GLN A 184 22.47 -2.12 13.20
C GLN A 184 23.73 -1.25 13.36
N GLY A 185 24.00 -0.37 12.40
CA GLY A 185 25.24 0.41 12.36
C GLY A 185 26.35 -0.27 11.55
N ILE A 186 27.36 0.52 11.15
CA ILE A 186 28.49 0.03 10.35
C ILE A 186 29.38 -0.95 11.15
N HIS A 187 29.43 -0.82 12.45
CA HIS A 187 30.33 -1.58 13.33
C HIS A 187 29.62 -2.72 14.10
N ALA A 188 28.35 -2.97 13.86
CA ALA A 188 27.68 -4.12 14.42
C ALA A 188 28.20 -5.39 13.73
N LYS A 189 28.84 -6.28 14.50
CA LYS A 189 29.30 -7.60 14.05
C LYS A 189 28.18 -8.61 14.14
#